data_17916f8ec4c1cb99fb83c0bf1f1487a0
#
_entry.id   17916f8ec4c1cb99fb83c0bf1f1487a0
#
_cell.length_a   1.000
_cell.length_b   1.000
_cell.length_c   1.000
_cell.angle_alpha   90.00
_cell.angle_beta   90.00
_cell.angle_gamma   90.00
#
_symmetry.space_group_name_H-M   'P 1'
#
loop_
_entity.id
_entity.type
_entity.pdbx_description
1 polymer ?
#
loop_
_entity_poly.entity_id
_entity_poly.type
_entity_poly.pdbx_seq_one_letter_code
_entity_poly.pdbx_strand_id
1 'polypeptide(L)'
;MSDCTHDCSSCSADCSSRDLLAPANAKSSIKRVIAVISRKGGGGQRPGPAPRAAAMAKRGHKVAVLDADITGPSIPAAFGIHDHAVATEDGIQPAVTPGGIKIMSLNLLTNNETDPVIWRGPIIAGVVKQFWTDVEWGEVDYMF
;
A
#
# COMPACT_ATOMS: atom_id res chain seq x y z
N MET A 1 16.23 14.72 -16.50
CA MET A 1 16.25 13.92 -15.27
C MET A 1 17.71 13.67 -14.96
N SER A 2 18.25 14.27 -13.91
CA SER A 2 19.65 14.08 -13.54
C SER A 2 19.82 12.69 -12.95
N ASP A 3 20.71 11.90 -13.55
CA ASP A 3 21.07 10.56 -13.06
C ASP A 3 21.66 10.66 -11.66
N CYS A 4 20.88 10.21 -10.67
CA CYS A 4 21.36 10.10 -9.31
C CYS A 4 22.11 8.77 -9.18
N THR A 5 23.42 8.86 -8.92
CA THR A 5 24.29 7.68 -8.71
C THR A 5 24.09 7.03 -7.34
N HIS A 6 23.21 7.59 -6.48
CA HIS A 6 22.97 7.16 -5.08
C HIS A 6 24.19 7.16 -4.16
N ASP A 7 25.31 7.72 -4.60
CA ASP A 7 26.47 7.95 -3.73
C ASP A 7 26.39 9.36 -3.15
N CYS A 8 25.83 9.48 -1.96
CA CYS A 8 25.63 10.75 -1.29
C CYS A 8 26.94 11.35 -0.73
N SER A 9 28.03 10.58 -0.66
CA SER A 9 29.31 11.05 -0.13
C SER A 9 30.08 11.94 -1.11
N SER A 10 29.82 11.77 -2.42
CA SER A 10 30.45 12.51 -3.52
C SER A 10 29.49 13.41 -4.31
N CYS A 11 28.21 13.45 -3.90
CA CYS A 11 27.17 14.14 -4.63
C CYS A 11 27.02 15.60 -4.18
N SER A 12 27.20 16.54 -5.12
CA SER A 12 26.96 17.98 -4.90
C SER A 12 25.50 18.42 -5.17
N ALA A 13 24.60 17.49 -5.49
CA ALA A 13 23.22 17.83 -5.81
C ALA A 13 22.43 18.16 -4.54
N ASP A 14 21.72 19.28 -4.55
CA ASP A 14 20.77 19.63 -3.49
C ASP A 14 19.54 18.74 -3.59
N CYS A 15 19.44 17.76 -2.68
CA CYS A 15 18.31 16.85 -2.59
C CYS A 15 17.11 17.48 -1.84
N SER A 16 17.24 18.68 -1.28
CA SER A 16 16.16 19.37 -0.59
C SER A 16 15.01 19.76 -1.54
N SER A 17 15.31 19.92 -2.83
CA SER A 17 14.33 20.23 -3.88
C SER A 17 13.59 19.01 -4.44
N ARG A 18 13.92 17.79 -4.00
CA ARG A 18 13.17 16.60 -4.41
C ARG A 18 11.86 16.56 -3.67
N ASP A 19 10.80 16.77 -4.39
CA ASP A 19 9.46 16.47 -3.90
C ASP A 19 9.30 14.94 -3.82
N LEU A 20 9.70 14.39 -2.66
CA LEU A 20 9.56 12.98 -2.34
C LEU A 20 8.14 12.63 -1.91
N LEU A 21 7.29 13.64 -1.70
CA LEU A 21 5.91 13.48 -1.27
C LEU A 21 5.00 13.39 -2.50
N ALA A 22 4.53 12.20 -2.81
CA ALA A 22 3.42 12.07 -3.74
C ALA A 22 2.13 12.50 -3.04
N PRO A 23 1.30 13.39 -3.61
CA PRO A 23 0.01 13.73 -3.04
C PRO A 23 -0.88 12.47 -3.05
N ALA A 24 -1.68 12.29 -1.99
CA ALA A 24 -2.73 11.28 -2.00
C ALA A 24 -3.82 11.67 -3.01
N ASN A 25 -4.66 10.70 -3.41
CA ASN A 25 -5.84 10.97 -4.22
C ASN A 25 -6.67 12.13 -3.62
N ALA A 26 -7.20 13.01 -4.47
CA ALA A 26 -7.94 14.22 -4.04
C ALA A 26 -9.17 13.90 -3.16
N LYS A 27 -9.74 12.69 -3.32
CA LYS A 27 -10.87 12.19 -2.50
C LYS A 27 -10.42 11.43 -1.26
N SER A 28 -9.12 11.44 -0.93
CA SER A 28 -8.54 10.72 0.19
C SER A 28 -8.08 11.69 1.29
N SER A 29 -8.46 11.39 2.54
CA SER A 29 -8.01 12.11 3.73
C SER A 29 -7.50 11.11 4.75
N ILE A 30 -6.19 10.97 4.85
CA ILE A 30 -5.53 9.97 5.69
C ILE A 30 -4.82 10.69 6.84
N LYS A 31 -5.27 10.44 8.08
CA LYS A 31 -4.72 11.14 9.25
C LYS A 31 -3.38 10.60 9.70
N ARG A 32 -3.18 9.27 9.64
CA ARG A 32 -1.95 8.61 10.10
C ARG A 32 -1.61 7.43 9.23
N VAL A 33 -0.35 7.35 8.81
CA VAL A 33 0.22 6.20 8.09
C VAL A 33 1.22 5.50 9.00
N ILE A 34 1.09 4.20 9.17
CA ILE A 34 1.93 3.36 10.03
C ILE A 34 2.56 2.28 9.17
N ALA A 35 3.84 2.42 8.88
CA ALA A 35 4.60 1.40 8.16
C ALA A 35 4.85 0.17 9.04
N VAL A 36 4.46 -0.99 8.56
CA VAL A 36 4.74 -2.29 9.20
C VAL A 36 5.79 -3.00 8.36
N ILE A 37 7.02 -3.05 8.86
CA ILE A 37 8.14 -3.63 8.15
C ILE A 37 8.50 -4.96 8.81
N SER A 38 8.59 -6.03 8.01
CA SER A 38 9.06 -7.34 8.43
C SER A 38 10.41 -7.64 7.80
N ARG A 39 11.38 -8.11 8.60
CA ARG A 39 12.66 -8.59 8.09
C ARG A 39 12.53 -10.08 7.76
N LYS A 40 12.87 -10.47 6.54
CA LYS A 40 12.94 -11.87 6.10
C LYS A 40 14.03 -12.59 6.91
N GLY A 41 13.67 -13.68 7.64
CA GLY A 41 14.66 -14.54 8.29
C GLY A 41 14.56 -14.75 9.81
N GLY A 42 13.49 -14.31 10.45
CA GLY A 42 13.28 -14.60 11.87
C GLY A 42 12.03 -15.46 12.08
N GLY A 43 12.20 -16.70 12.55
CA GLY A 43 11.13 -17.65 12.87
C GLY A 43 10.25 -17.21 14.06
N GLY A 44 9.66 -16.07 13.99
CA GLY A 44 8.64 -15.61 14.92
C GLY A 44 7.48 -15.05 14.12
N GLN A 45 6.32 -15.66 14.23
CA GLN A 45 5.07 -15.15 13.69
C GLN A 45 4.75 -13.80 14.38
N ARG A 46 5.38 -12.72 13.93
CA ARG A 46 4.96 -11.40 14.36
C ARG A 46 3.64 -11.11 13.66
N PRO A 47 2.59 -10.74 14.40
CA PRO A 47 1.30 -10.43 13.78
C PRO A 47 1.51 -9.30 12.78
N GLY A 48 1.21 -9.60 11.51
CA GLY A 48 1.29 -8.65 10.41
C GLY A 48 0.36 -7.44 10.60
N PRO A 49 0.15 -6.61 9.58
CA PRO A 49 -0.74 -5.46 9.67
C PRO A 49 -2.20 -5.85 9.90
N ALA A 50 -2.65 -7.03 9.47
CA ALA A 50 -4.04 -7.44 9.54
C ALA A 50 -4.63 -7.47 10.97
N PRO A 51 -4.02 -8.09 11.99
CA PRO A 51 -4.56 -8.04 13.35
C PRO A 51 -4.60 -6.63 13.95
N ARG A 52 -3.63 -5.77 13.60
CA ARG A 52 -3.60 -4.39 14.07
C ARG A 52 -4.73 -3.57 13.44
N ALA A 53 -4.93 -3.70 12.14
CA ALA A 53 -6.03 -3.08 11.42
C ALA A 53 -7.39 -3.52 11.99
N ALA A 54 -7.58 -4.82 12.20
CA ALA A 54 -8.81 -5.35 12.80
C ALA A 54 -9.04 -4.82 14.23
N ALA A 55 -7.99 -4.72 15.06
CA ALA A 55 -8.11 -4.19 16.42
C ALA A 55 -8.51 -2.71 16.44
N MET A 56 -7.97 -1.91 15.49
CA MET A 56 -8.33 -0.49 15.38
C MET A 56 -9.74 -0.30 14.81
N ALA A 57 -10.15 -1.10 13.84
CA ALA A 57 -11.52 -1.07 13.31
C ALA A 57 -12.55 -1.44 14.41
N LYS A 58 -12.27 -2.46 15.23
CA LYS A 58 -13.12 -2.81 16.39
C LYS A 58 -13.26 -1.69 17.42
N ARG A 59 -12.30 -0.76 17.47
CA ARG A 59 -12.36 0.44 18.32
C ARG A 59 -13.11 1.61 17.67
N GLY A 60 -13.70 1.40 16.51
CA GLY A 60 -14.50 2.39 15.79
C GLY A 60 -13.69 3.34 14.88
N HIS A 61 -12.42 3.06 14.63
CA HIS A 61 -11.61 3.88 13.72
C HIS A 61 -11.84 3.47 12.27
N LYS A 62 -11.78 4.44 11.36
CA LYS A 62 -11.74 4.20 9.91
C LYS A 62 -10.34 3.74 9.53
N VAL A 63 -10.21 2.50 9.06
CA VAL A 63 -8.92 1.85 8.84
C VAL A 63 -8.74 1.45 7.38
N ALA A 64 -7.53 1.62 6.88
CA ALA A 64 -7.10 1.12 5.58
C ALA A 64 -5.82 0.29 5.71
N VAL A 65 -5.62 -0.63 4.78
CA VAL A 65 -4.38 -1.40 4.61
C VAL A 65 -3.92 -1.31 3.16
N LEU A 66 -2.70 -0.80 2.97
CA LEU A 66 -2.01 -0.79 1.70
C LEU A 66 -0.96 -1.89 1.74
N ASP A 67 -1.18 -2.96 0.99
CA ASP A 67 -0.24 -4.07 0.89
C ASP A 67 0.86 -3.74 -0.12
N ALA A 68 2.05 -3.45 0.38
CA ALA A 68 3.23 -3.15 -0.41
C ALA A 68 4.10 -4.39 -0.69
N ASP A 69 3.70 -5.58 -0.25
CA ASP A 69 4.36 -6.84 -0.61
C ASP A 69 3.87 -7.35 -1.96
N ILE A 70 4.43 -6.80 -3.02
CA ILE A 70 4.06 -7.12 -4.41
C ILE A 70 4.42 -8.58 -4.77
N THR A 71 5.43 -9.16 -4.12
CA THR A 71 5.94 -10.49 -4.45
C THR A 71 5.20 -11.63 -3.76
N GLY A 72 4.50 -11.33 -2.67
CA GLY A 72 3.75 -12.32 -1.90
C GLY A 72 2.57 -11.68 -1.16
N PRO A 73 1.64 -11.04 -1.90
CA PRO A 73 0.54 -10.31 -1.28
C PRO A 73 -0.34 -11.28 -0.49
N SER A 74 -0.43 -11.08 0.82
CA SER A 74 -1.13 -11.98 1.74
C SER A 74 -2.28 -11.31 2.50
N ILE A 75 -2.39 -10.00 2.41
CA ILE A 75 -3.37 -9.23 3.19
C ILE A 75 -4.81 -9.54 2.78
N PRO A 76 -5.19 -9.55 1.49
CA PRO A 76 -6.56 -9.90 1.09
C PRO A 76 -6.98 -11.28 1.61
N ALA A 77 -6.11 -12.29 1.45
CA ALA A 77 -6.37 -13.64 1.96
C ALA A 77 -6.56 -13.68 3.48
N ALA A 78 -5.77 -12.89 4.24
CA ALA A 78 -5.91 -12.80 5.68
C ALA A 78 -7.26 -12.22 6.14
N PHE A 79 -7.93 -11.46 5.28
CA PHE A 79 -9.26 -10.90 5.53
C PHE A 79 -10.38 -11.64 4.78
N GLY A 80 -10.06 -12.72 4.06
CA GLY A 80 -11.03 -13.49 3.27
C GLY A 80 -11.63 -12.71 2.11
N ILE A 81 -10.87 -11.78 1.54
CA ILE A 81 -11.29 -10.98 0.38
C ILE A 81 -10.85 -11.71 -0.89
N HIS A 82 -11.82 -11.93 -1.77
CA HIS A 82 -11.62 -12.50 -3.10
C HIS A 82 -12.14 -11.58 -4.21
N ASP A 83 -12.80 -10.48 -3.83
CA ASP A 83 -13.34 -9.51 -4.77
C ASP A 83 -12.19 -8.64 -5.33
N HIS A 84 -12.30 -8.30 -6.62
CA HIS A 84 -11.35 -7.43 -7.28
C HIS A 84 -11.61 -5.95 -6.96
N ALA A 85 -10.54 -5.15 -6.99
CA ALA A 85 -10.68 -3.71 -6.96
C ALA A 85 -11.34 -3.21 -8.25
N VAL A 86 -12.19 -2.21 -8.13
CA VAL A 86 -12.95 -1.67 -9.26
C VAL A 86 -12.35 -0.33 -9.68
N ALA A 87 -11.97 -0.22 -10.95
CA ALA A 87 -11.57 1.05 -11.53
C ALA A 87 -12.81 1.89 -11.87
N THR A 88 -12.80 3.15 -11.47
CA THR A 88 -13.84 4.16 -11.77
C THR A 88 -13.22 5.34 -12.52
N GLU A 89 -14.03 6.27 -13.00
CA GLU A 89 -13.52 7.51 -13.63
C GLU A 89 -12.71 8.39 -12.66
N ASP A 90 -12.97 8.28 -11.38
CA ASP A 90 -12.34 9.08 -10.32
C ASP A 90 -11.10 8.42 -9.69
N GLY A 91 -10.88 7.14 -9.96
CA GLY A 91 -9.77 6.38 -9.40
C GLY A 91 -10.10 4.89 -9.18
N ILE A 92 -9.35 4.25 -8.33
CA ILE A 92 -9.52 2.84 -8.01
C ILE A 92 -10.23 2.72 -6.66
N GLN A 93 -11.35 1.99 -6.62
CA GLN A 93 -12.03 1.68 -5.36
C GLN A 93 -11.33 0.51 -4.66
N PRO A 94 -10.90 0.68 -3.41
CA PRO A 94 -10.31 -0.41 -2.63
C PRO A 94 -11.37 -1.44 -2.27
N ALA A 95 -10.97 -2.68 -2.09
CA ALA A 95 -11.85 -3.69 -1.52
C ALA A 95 -12.18 -3.35 -0.05
N VAL A 96 -13.39 -3.65 0.37
CA VAL A 96 -13.86 -3.33 1.72
C VAL A 96 -14.29 -4.60 2.44
N THR A 97 -13.71 -4.85 3.61
CA THR A 97 -14.11 -5.99 4.45
C THR A 97 -15.50 -5.78 5.05
N PRO A 98 -16.20 -6.84 5.50
CA PRO A 98 -17.43 -6.70 6.27
C PRO A 98 -17.28 -5.82 7.54
N GLY A 99 -16.08 -5.71 8.06
CA GLY A 99 -15.75 -4.82 9.19
C GLY A 99 -15.40 -3.38 8.80
N GLY A 100 -15.56 -3.01 7.53
CA GLY A 100 -15.33 -1.64 7.05
C GLY A 100 -13.85 -1.27 6.84
N ILE A 101 -12.93 -2.23 6.86
CA ILE A 101 -11.52 -1.99 6.58
C ILE A 101 -11.32 -1.94 5.06
N LYS A 102 -10.72 -0.87 4.57
CA LYS A 102 -10.37 -0.71 3.15
C LYS A 102 -9.03 -1.37 2.88
N ILE A 103 -8.95 -2.17 1.82
CA ILE A 103 -7.73 -2.92 1.48
C ILE A 103 -7.40 -2.72 0.00
N MET A 104 -6.12 -2.45 -0.26
CA MET A 104 -5.57 -2.43 -1.59
C MET A 104 -4.31 -3.29 -1.65
N SER A 105 -4.26 -4.15 -2.63
CA SER A 105 -3.15 -5.06 -2.90
C SER A 105 -3.09 -5.37 -4.39
N LEU A 106 -1.93 -5.76 -4.90
CA LEU A 106 -1.75 -6.03 -6.32
C LEU A 106 -2.64 -7.14 -6.84
N ASN A 107 -2.83 -8.21 -6.08
CA ASN A 107 -3.67 -9.33 -6.49
C ASN A 107 -5.16 -8.99 -6.61
N LEU A 108 -5.61 -7.84 -6.09
CA LEU A 108 -6.97 -7.34 -6.32
C LEU A 108 -7.14 -6.66 -7.68
N LEU A 109 -6.04 -6.36 -8.39
CA LEU A 109 -6.05 -5.78 -9.73
C LEU A 109 -5.87 -6.81 -10.84
N THR A 110 -5.36 -8.00 -10.51
CA THR A 110 -5.08 -9.06 -11.48
C THR A 110 -6.22 -10.07 -11.50
N ASN A 111 -6.65 -10.45 -12.71
CA ASN A 111 -7.73 -11.43 -12.89
C ASN A 111 -7.31 -12.88 -12.60
N ASN A 112 -6.00 -13.13 -12.45
CA ASN A 112 -5.44 -14.45 -12.15
C ASN A 112 -4.42 -14.34 -11.03
N GLU A 113 -4.69 -14.97 -9.90
CA GLU A 113 -3.76 -15.04 -8.74
C GLU A 113 -2.44 -15.78 -9.08
N THR A 114 -2.37 -16.47 -10.21
CA THR A 114 -1.27 -17.35 -10.61
C THR A 114 -0.38 -16.78 -11.71
N ASP A 115 -0.69 -15.61 -12.27
CA ASP A 115 0.16 -15.03 -13.31
C ASP A 115 1.50 -14.57 -12.70
N PRO A 116 2.62 -15.19 -13.07
CA PRO A 116 3.93 -14.79 -12.58
C PRO A 116 4.35 -13.47 -13.22
N VAL A 117 3.98 -12.37 -12.59
CA VAL A 117 4.46 -11.06 -13.03
C VAL A 117 5.83 -10.82 -12.41
N ILE A 118 6.87 -10.82 -13.24
CA ILE A 118 8.23 -10.51 -12.80
C ILE A 118 8.35 -9.00 -12.64
N TRP A 119 8.12 -8.53 -11.42
CA TRP A 119 8.28 -7.11 -11.07
C TRP A 119 9.72 -6.80 -10.69
N ARG A 120 10.35 -5.85 -11.36
CA ARG A 120 11.65 -5.31 -10.96
C ARG A 120 11.46 -4.12 -10.02
N GLY A 121 12.43 -3.88 -9.12
CA GLY A 121 12.33 -2.89 -8.06
C GLY A 121 11.75 -1.51 -8.44
N PRO A 122 12.14 -0.85 -9.55
CA PRO A 122 11.55 0.42 -9.97
C PRO A 122 10.05 0.34 -10.28
N ILE A 123 9.58 -0.79 -10.81
CA ILE A 123 8.17 -1.02 -11.13
C ILE A 123 7.37 -1.20 -9.84
N ILE A 124 7.90 -1.93 -8.87
CA ILE A 124 7.28 -2.12 -7.55
C ILE A 124 7.03 -0.78 -6.85
N ALA A 125 8.04 0.08 -6.81
CA ALA A 125 7.90 1.42 -6.23
C ALA A 125 6.83 2.26 -6.96
N GLY A 126 6.73 2.11 -8.29
CA GLY A 126 5.69 2.75 -9.10
C GLY A 126 4.29 2.29 -8.72
N VAL A 127 4.08 0.98 -8.56
CA VAL A 127 2.77 0.42 -8.18
C VAL A 127 2.35 0.87 -6.79
N VAL A 128 3.25 0.83 -5.79
CA VAL A 128 2.95 1.32 -4.44
C VAL A 128 2.60 2.81 -4.47
N LYS A 129 3.29 3.60 -5.28
CA LYS A 129 2.96 5.01 -5.48
C LYS A 129 1.57 5.18 -6.10
N GLN A 130 1.20 4.38 -7.10
CA GLN A 130 -0.13 4.40 -7.70
C GLN A 130 -1.22 4.04 -6.68
N PHE A 131 -0.99 3.07 -5.80
CA PHE A 131 -1.92 2.77 -4.71
C PHE A 131 -2.15 3.96 -3.77
N TRP A 132 -1.15 4.81 -3.63
CA TRP A 132 -1.27 6.03 -2.85
C TRP A 132 -2.00 7.14 -3.61
N THR A 133 -1.68 7.35 -4.90
CA THR A 133 -2.17 8.48 -5.69
C THR A 133 -3.53 8.22 -6.34
N ASP A 134 -3.81 6.98 -6.76
CA ASP A 134 -4.94 6.67 -7.64
C ASP A 134 -6.09 5.97 -6.91
N VAL A 135 -5.84 5.41 -5.71
CA VAL A 135 -6.88 4.76 -4.92
C VAL A 135 -7.69 5.78 -4.12
N GLU A 136 -9.01 5.69 -4.20
CA GLU A 136 -9.94 6.51 -3.43
C GLU A 136 -10.11 5.95 -2.01
N TRP A 137 -9.19 6.33 -1.12
CA TRP A 137 -9.24 5.89 0.27
C TRP A 137 -10.39 6.53 1.07
N GLY A 138 -10.88 7.71 0.65
CA GLY A 138 -11.84 8.50 1.42
C GLY A 138 -11.27 8.91 2.77
N GLU A 139 -12.12 8.99 3.79
CA GLU A 139 -11.64 9.30 5.15
C GLU A 139 -11.05 8.05 5.82
N VAL A 140 -9.82 8.17 6.31
CA VAL A 140 -9.07 7.12 7.00
C VAL A 140 -8.38 7.71 8.23
N ASP A 141 -8.59 7.12 9.40
CA ASP A 141 -7.90 7.52 10.64
C ASP A 141 -6.52 6.90 10.70
N TYR A 142 -6.40 5.61 10.33
CA TYR A 142 -5.16 4.85 10.34
C TYR A 142 -5.01 4.02 9.07
N MET A 143 -3.89 4.22 8.38
CA MET A 143 -3.45 3.37 7.27
C MET A 143 -2.23 2.55 7.71
N PHE A 144 -2.26 1.26 7.45
CA PHE A 144 -1.16 0.31 7.70
C PHE A 144 -0.55 -0.15 6.39
#